data_7ba9324aceaeec98a1dfa9387b03b4f3
#
_entry.id   7ba9324aceaeec98a1dfa9387b03b4f3
#
_cell.length_a   1.000
_cell.length_b   1.000
_cell.length_c   1.000
_cell.angle_alpha   90.00
_cell.angle_beta   90.00
_cell.angle_gamma   90.00
#
_symmetry.space_group_name_H-M   'P 1'
#
loop_
_entity.id
_entity.type
_entity.pdbx_description
1 polymer ?
#
loop_
_entity_poly.entity_id
_entity_poly.type
_entity_poly.pdbx_seq_one_letter_code
_entity_poly.pdbx_strand_id
1 'polypeptide(L)'
;MDKLVRKIEIPLARRAIENAGLYIVEKKDLERLAEVSADAYYDYPLHNWFTKGKYDAKAAKLLMEVSLKSMTEDAVIYADSAQMNGFAVWLPFGFTGNMTLPFLANGGLRLFLHSGFGLVGRLLTYENYAMNLKKTFTDHYDWYLFNLSVRKDAQGKGLASKLMRPMLQFCDDERMVAYLETNKESNVGLYRHYGFDLMREEQIPKSNVIHYAMVRNPICKEAQADSGVFT
;
A
#
# COMPACT_ATOMS: atom_id res chain seq x y z
N MET A 1 8.52 19.38 -9.10
CA MET A 1 8.02 18.15 -9.75
C MET A 1 6.79 17.58 -9.06
N ASP A 2 6.71 17.55 -7.73
CA ASP A 2 5.63 16.92 -6.96
C ASP A 2 4.19 17.36 -7.23
N LYS A 3 3.91 18.65 -7.38
CA LYS A 3 2.53 19.12 -7.58
C LYS A 3 1.97 18.81 -8.97
N LEU A 4 2.82 18.69 -9.99
CA LEU A 4 2.39 18.39 -11.36
C LEU A 4 2.10 16.90 -11.53
N VAL A 5 2.95 16.04 -10.96
CA VAL A 5 2.78 14.59 -10.90
C VAL A 5 1.43 14.24 -10.26
N ARG A 6 1.15 14.79 -9.08
CA ARG A 6 -0.13 14.57 -8.37
C ARG A 6 -1.37 15.01 -9.17
N LYS A 7 -1.26 16.09 -9.95
CA LYS A 7 -2.38 16.60 -10.75
C LYS A 7 -2.69 15.79 -11.99
N ILE A 8 -1.74 15.06 -12.52
CA ILE A 8 -1.88 14.31 -13.79
C ILE A 8 -2.00 12.81 -13.51
N GLU A 9 -1.09 12.23 -12.75
CA GLU A 9 -1.00 10.78 -12.59
C GLU A 9 -2.12 10.19 -11.73
N ILE A 10 -2.52 10.86 -10.62
CA ILE A 10 -3.62 10.37 -9.78
C ILE A 10 -4.94 10.26 -10.54
N PRO A 11 -5.39 11.29 -11.31
CA PRO A 11 -6.60 11.18 -12.13
C PRO A 11 -6.51 10.09 -13.21
N LEU A 12 -5.35 9.92 -13.86
CA LEU A 12 -5.14 8.88 -14.86
C LEU A 12 -5.23 7.48 -14.25
N ALA A 13 -4.54 7.25 -13.13
CA ALA A 13 -4.60 6.00 -12.41
C ALA A 13 -6.03 5.69 -11.92
N ARG A 14 -6.74 6.67 -11.35
CA ARG A 14 -8.16 6.51 -10.95
C ARG A 14 -9.04 6.10 -12.12
N ARG A 15 -8.89 6.73 -13.27
CA ARG A 15 -9.64 6.39 -14.48
C ARG A 15 -9.35 4.97 -14.96
N ALA A 16 -8.09 4.51 -14.89
CA ALA A 16 -7.73 3.14 -15.22
C ALA A 16 -8.42 2.12 -14.28
N ILE A 17 -8.49 2.44 -13.00
CA ILE A 17 -9.16 1.63 -11.99
C ILE A 17 -10.68 1.59 -12.20
N GLU A 18 -11.32 2.74 -12.49
CA GLU A 18 -12.74 2.83 -12.81
C GLU A 18 -13.10 2.03 -14.07
N ASN A 19 -12.28 2.13 -15.11
CA ASN A 19 -12.46 1.37 -16.35
C ASN A 19 -12.34 -0.15 -16.14
N ALA A 20 -11.59 -0.58 -15.12
CA ALA A 20 -11.51 -1.98 -14.72
C ALA A 20 -12.71 -2.43 -13.86
N GLY A 21 -13.70 -1.57 -13.63
CA GLY A 21 -14.91 -1.89 -12.87
C GLY A 21 -14.70 -2.01 -11.37
N LEU A 22 -13.66 -1.35 -10.82
CA LEU A 22 -13.40 -1.28 -9.39
C LEU A 22 -14.04 -0.04 -8.77
N TYR A 23 -14.33 -0.13 -7.49
CA TYR A 23 -14.98 0.95 -6.74
C TYR A 23 -13.96 1.96 -6.23
N ILE A 24 -14.02 3.20 -6.68
CA ILE A 24 -13.21 4.30 -6.13
C ILE A 24 -13.79 4.70 -4.78
N VAL A 25 -12.94 4.67 -3.77
CA VAL A 25 -13.31 4.90 -2.37
C VAL A 25 -13.54 6.39 -2.11
N GLU A 26 -14.63 6.70 -1.41
CA GLU A 26 -14.98 8.03 -0.94
C GLU A 26 -14.61 8.24 0.54
N LYS A 27 -14.60 9.49 1.01
CA LYS A 27 -14.27 9.80 2.42
C LYS A 27 -15.19 9.10 3.44
N LYS A 28 -16.45 8.87 3.08
CA LYS A 28 -17.44 8.15 3.92
C LYS A 28 -17.09 6.68 4.15
N ASP A 29 -16.30 6.08 3.25
CA ASP A 29 -15.98 4.65 3.25
C ASP A 29 -14.73 4.31 4.09
N LEU A 30 -13.94 5.31 4.49
CA LEU A 30 -12.64 5.11 5.11
C LEU A 30 -12.70 4.33 6.43
N GLU A 31 -13.76 4.52 7.20
CA GLU A 31 -13.96 3.75 8.44
C GLU A 31 -14.16 2.26 8.14
N ARG A 32 -14.94 1.94 7.10
CA ARG A 32 -15.15 0.56 6.65
C ARG A 32 -13.86 -0.08 6.16
N LEU A 33 -13.04 0.65 5.42
CA LEU A 33 -11.72 0.15 4.99
C LEU A 33 -10.79 -0.12 6.17
N ALA A 34 -10.83 0.72 7.20
CA ALA A 34 -10.05 0.49 8.42
C ALA A 34 -10.47 -0.79 9.16
N GLU A 35 -11.76 -1.15 9.14
CA GLU A 35 -12.26 -2.43 9.66
C GLU A 35 -11.76 -3.61 8.81
N VAL A 36 -11.83 -3.52 7.49
CA VAL A 36 -11.32 -4.53 6.55
C VAL A 36 -9.82 -4.75 6.78
N SER A 37 -9.06 -3.66 6.95
CA SER A 37 -7.63 -3.75 7.23
C SER A 37 -7.35 -4.42 8.58
N ALA A 38 -8.06 -4.05 9.64
CA ALA A 38 -7.89 -4.67 10.94
C ALA A 38 -8.17 -6.18 10.91
N ASP A 39 -9.18 -6.63 10.17
CA ASP A 39 -9.45 -8.05 9.95
C ASP A 39 -8.34 -8.75 9.15
N ALA A 40 -7.88 -8.12 8.06
CA ALA A 40 -6.84 -8.66 7.18
C ALA A 40 -5.47 -8.79 7.87
N TYR A 41 -5.13 -7.84 8.75
CA TYR A 41 -3.86 -7.82 9.48
C TYR A 41 -3.90 -8.56 10.82
N TYR A 42 -4.95 -9.32 11.08
CA TYR A 42 -4.94 -10.24 12.21
C TYR A 42 -3.71 -11.14 12.13
N ASP A 43 -2.94 -11.19 13.21
CA ASP A 43 -1.68 -11.96 13.30
C ASP A 43 -0.57 -11.51 12.31
N TYR A 44 -0.59 -10.26 11.87
CA TYR A 44 0.48 -9.72 11.04
C TYR A 44 1.70 -9.30 11.89
N PRO A 45 2.92 -9.74 11.55
CA PRO A 45 4.10 -9.56 12.41
C PRO A 45 4.35 -8.13 12.88
N LEU A 46 4.23 -7.15 11.97
CA LEU A 46 4.43 -5.74 12.29
C LEU A 46 3.40 -5.22 13.29
N HIS A 47 2.12 -5.56 13.11
CA HIS A 47 1.05 -5.16 14.03
C HIS A 47 1.22 -5.81 15.41
N ASN A 48 1.60 -7.09 15.46
CA ASN A 48 1.90 -7.77 16.71
C ASN A 48 3.07 -7.10 17.45
N TRP A 49 4.11 -6.70 16.72
CA TRP A 49 5.22 -5.96 17.33
C TRP A 49 4.78 -4.59 17.86
N PHE A 50 3.96 -3.83 17.12
CA PHE A 50 3.42 -2.56 17.61
C PHE A 50 2.69 -2.72 18.95
N THR A 51 2.02 -3.83 19.18
CA THR A 51 1.18 -4.11 20.35
C THR A 51 1.82 -5.09 21.36
N LYS A 52 3.15 -5.27 21.31
CA LYS A 52 3.94 -6.15 22.22
C LYS A 52 3.55 -7.62 22.14
N GLY A 53 3.31 -8.13 20.94
CA GLY A 53 3.05 -9.57 20.70
C GLY A 53 1.59 -9.99 20.90
N LYS A 54 0.69 -9.07 21.27
CA LYS A 54 -0.76 -9.33 21.36
C LYS A 54 -1.50 -8.45 20.37
N TYR A 55 -2.14 -9.07 19.38
CA TYR A 55 -2.92 -8.32 18.39
C TYR A 55 -4.03 -7.49 19.06
N ASP A 56 -4.10 -6.21 18.70
CA ASP A 56 -5.11 -5.27 19.16
C ASP A 56 -5.87 -4.73 17.92
N ALA A 57 -7.04 -5.30 17.66
CA ALA A 57 -7.88 -4.94 16.51
C ALA A 57 -8.31 -3.46 16.52
N LYS A 58 -8.51 -2.88 17.72
CA LYS A 58 -8.89 -1.48 17.85
C LYS A 58 -7.72 -0.55 17.53
N ALA A 59 -6.52 -0.89 17.99
CA ALA A 59 -5.31 -0.15 17.63
C ALA A 59 -5.04 -0.25 16.12
N ALA A 60 -5.17 -1.44 15.51
CA ALA A 60 -5.01 -1.66 14.07
C ALA A 60 -6.04 -0.85 13.26
N LYS A 61 -7.33 -0.89 13.66
CA LYS A 61 -8.39 -0.07 13.03
C LYS A 61 -8.06 1.43 13.12
N LEU A 62 -7.75 1.94 14.31
CA LEU A 62 -7.43 3.35 14.52
C LEU A 62 -6.22 3.80 13.72
N LEU A 63 -5.14 3.00 13.69
CA LEU A 63 -3.94 3.30 12.92
C LEU A 63 -4.27 3.42 11.42
N MET A 64 -5.00 2.46 10.87
CA MET A 64 -5.39 2.49 9.45
C MET A 64 -6.35 3.64 9.14
N GLU A 65 -7.35 3.89 9.99
CA GLU A 65 -8.29 4.99 9.83
C GLU A 65 -7.58 6.34 9.74
N VAL A 66 -6.65 6.60 10.68
CA VAL A 66 -5.86 7.83 10.71
C VAL A 66 -4.97 7.92 9.46
N SER A 67 -4.33 6.83 9.07
CA SER A 67 -3.47 6.79 7.88
C SER A 67 -4.27 7.10 6.61
N LEU A 68 -5.41 6.44 6.40
CA LEU A 68 -6.27 6.66 5.23
C LEU A 68 -6.76 8.11 5.16
N LYS A 69 -7.26 8.66 6.27
CA LYS A 69 -7.72 10.06 6.34
C LYS A 69 -6.61 11.04 6.01
N SER A 70 -5.37 10.72 6.41
CA SER A 70 -4.22 11.61 6.21
C SER A 70 -3.68 11.62 4.78
N MET A 71 -3.98 10.58 3.98
CA MET A 71 -3.46 10.43 2.61
C MET A 71 -4.54 10.45 1.51
N THR A 72 -5.82 10.59 1.84
CA THR A 72 -6.94 10.42 0.89
C THR A 72 -6.82 11.33 -0.35
N GLU A 73 -6.28 12.53 -0.21
CA GLU A 73 -6.18 13.49 -1.32
C GLU A 73 -4.97 13.21 -2.23
N ASP A 74 -3.97 12.52 -1.69
CA ASP A 74 -2.70 12.22 -2.36
C ASP A 74 -2.58 10.76 -2.80
N ALA A 75 -3.62 9.94 -2.61
CA ALA A 75 -3.61 8.51 -2.89
C ALA A 75 -4.65 8.10 -3.94
N VAL A 76 -4.40 6.98 -4.58
CA VAL A 76 -5.40 6.20 -5.31
C VAL A 76 -5.89 5.08 -4.39
N ILE A 77 -7.13 5.21 -3.88
CA ILE A 77 -7.75 4.26 -2.97
C ILE A 77 -8.97 3.67 -3.66
N TYR A 78 -9.01 2.35 -3.75
CA TYR A 78 -10.10 1.64 -4.40
C TYR A 78 -10.35 0.27 -3.77
N ALA A 79 -11.56 -0.24 -3.92
CA ALA A 79 -11.99 -1.53 -3.41
C ALA A 79 -12.48 -2.45 -4.54
N ASP A 80 -12.61 -3.74 -4.22
CA ASP A 80 -13.14 -4.77 -5.14
C ASP A 80 -14.57 -4.46 -5.64
N SER A 81 -15.33 -3.79 -4.79
CA SER A 81 -16.73 -3.41 -5.03
C SER A 81 -17.20 -2.46 -3.92
N ALA A 82 -18.44 -1.97 -3.99
CA ALA A 82 -19.06 -1.19 -2.91
C ALA A 82 -19.22 -1.97 -1.58
N GLN A 83 -19.15 -3.30 -1.60
CA GLN A 83 -19.14 -4.14 -0.38
C GLN A 83 -17.81 -4.11 0.35
N MET A 84 -16.72 -3.72 -0.33
CA MET A 84 -15.38 -3.53 0.24
C MET A 84 -14.87 -4.78 0.98
N ASN A 85 -14.85 -5.94 0.30
CA ASN A 85 -14.24 -7.15 0.87
C ASN A 85 -12.71 -7.13 0.78
N GLY A 86 -12.16 -6.26 -0.07
CA GLY A 86 -10.76 -5.97 -0.17
C GLY A 86 -10.53 -4.60 -0.79
N PHE A 87 -9.35 -4.00 -0.51
CA PHE A 87 -8.98 -2.71 -1.06
C PHE A 87 -7.47 -2.58 -1.24
N ALA A 88 -7.08 -1.65 -2.09
CA ALA A 88 -5.69 -1.26 -2.30
C ALA A 88 -5.52 0.25 -2.13
N VAL A 89 -4.35 0.65 -1.66
CA VAL A 89 -3.91 2.04 -1.52
C VAL A 89 -2.58 2.20 -2.21
N TRP A 90 -2.53 3.09 -3.19
CA TRP A 90 -1.32 3.43 -3.91
C TRP A 90 -0.97 4.90 -3.74
N LEU A 91 0.28 5.18 -3.49
CA LEU A 91 0.84 6.51 -3.32
C LEU A 91 1.81 6.80 -4.46
N PRO A 92 1.72 7.97 -5.13
CA PRO A 92 2.70 8.34 -6.14
C PRO A 92 4.05 8.68 -5.49
N PHE A 93 5.11 8.57 -6.30
CA PHE A 93 6.45 9.01 -5.91
C PHE A 93 6.44 10.45 -5.39
N GLY A 94 7.29 10.71 -4.41
CA GLY A 94 7.34 12.04 -3.78
C GLY A 94 6.26 12.29 -2.73
N PHE A 95 5.42 11.30 -2.41
CA PHE A 95 4.64 11.33 -1.18
C PHE A 95 5.59 11.20 0.03
N THR A 96 6.24 12.30 0.33
CA THR A 96 7.10 12.45 1.53
C THR A 96 6.31 13.07 2.67
N GLY A 97 4.99 12.86 2.69
CA GLY A 97 4.10 13.55 3.59
C GLY A 97 4.67 13.57 5.00
N ASN A 98 4.95 14.78 5.50
CA ASN A 98 5.10 14.96 6.94
C ASN A 98 3.74 14.58 7.55
N MET A 99 3.57 13.28 7.80
CA MET A 99 2.32 12.70 8.30
C MET A 99 1.99 13.16 9.72
N THR A 100 2.93 13.80 10.43
CA THR A 100 2.76 14.14 11.86
C THR A 100 1.57 15.05 12.11
N LEU A 101 1.47 16.18 11.41
CA LEU A 101 0.34 17.10 11.59
C LEU A 101 -0.98 16.52 11.05
N PRO A 102 -1.05 15.97 9.82
CA PRO A 102 -2.24 15.27 9.35
C PRO A 102 -2.63 14.10 10.26
N PHE A 103 -1.68 13.32 10.75
CA PHE A 103 -1.93 12.21 11.65
C PHE A 103 -2.59 12.66 12.96
N LEU A 104 -2.08 13.72 13.60
CA LEU A 104 -2.68 14.28 14.81
C LEU A 104 -4.08 14.85 14.54
N ALA A 105 -4.24 15.62 13.45
CA ALA A 105 -5.52 16.22 13.07
C ALA A 105 -6.60 15.18 12.74
N ASN A 106 -6.22 14.01 12.20
CA ASN A 106 -7.12 12.95 11.78
C ASN A 106 -7.38 11.88 12.87
N GLY A 107 -6.98 12.12 14.10
CA GLY A 107 -7.31 11.24 15.22
C GLY A 107 -6.14 10.48 15.85
N GLY A 108 -4.90 10.86 15.54
CA GLY A 108 -3.69 10.27 16.15
C GLY A 108 -3.69 10.34 17.68
N LEU A 109 -4.34 11.38 18.28
CA LEU A 109 -4.54 11.45 19.73
C LEU A 109 -5.40 10.29 20.25
N ARG A 110 -6.43 9.87 19.51
CA ARG A 110 -7.28 8.72 19.92
C ARG A 110 -6.47 7.42 19.94
N LEU A 111 -5.58 7.22 18.95
CA LEU A 111 -4.68 6.09 18.93
C LEU A 111 -3.71 6.13 20.12
N PHE A 112 -3.14 7.31 20.41
CA PHE A 112 -2.25 7.51 21.54
C PHE A 112 -2.94 7.21 22.88
N LEU A 113 -4.14 7.73 23.10
CA LEU A 113 -4.93 7.51 24.34
C LEU A 113 -5.31 6.03 24.53
N HIS A 114 -5.54 5.31 23.41
CA HIS A 114 -5.84 3.88 23.46
C HIS A 114 -4.60 3.01 23.72
N SER A 115 -3.47 3.31 23.07
CA SER A 115 -2.33 2.40 22.98
C SER A 115 -1.09 2.86 23.76
N GLY A 116 -1.06 4.10 24.22
CA GLY A 116 0.01 4.69 25.04
C GLY A 116 1.32 4.93 24.31
N PHE A 117 2.33 5.39 25.05
CA PHE A 117 3.66 5.75 24.54
C PHE A 117 4.41 4.58 23.88
N GLY A 118 4.18 3.35 24.33
CA GLY A 118 4.90 2.20 23.85
C GLY A 118 4.61 1.86 22.37
N LEU A 119 3.37 1.94 21.91
CA LEU A 119 2.99 1.77 20.51
C LEU A 119 3.56 2.91 19.67
N VAL A 120 3.40 4.16 20.13
CA VAL A 120 3.88 5.34 19.41
C VAL A 120 5.40 5.27 19.21
N GLY A 121 6.17 4.88 20.23
CA GLY A 121 7.62 4.72 20.11
C GLY A 121 8.02 3.67 19.07
N ARG A 122 7.32 2.53 18.99
CA ARG A 122 7.58 1.50 17.97
C ARG A 122 7.15 1.95 16.58
N LEU A 123 6.02 2.65 16.48
CA LEU A 123 5.56 3.23 15.22
C LEU A 123 6.58 4.22 14.66
N LEU A 124 7.09 5.13 15.49
CA LEU A 124 8.15 6.08 15.08
C LEU A 124 9.45 5.37 14.69
N THR A 125 9.81 4.29 15.40
CA THR A 125 10.97 3.47 15.02
C THR A 125 10.81 2.87 13.63
N TYR A 126 9.63 2.30 13.34
CA TYR A 126 9.31 1.75 12.02
C TYR A 126 9.27 2.84 10.94
N GLU A 127 8.58 3.95 11.17
CA GLU A 127 8.46 5.05 10.20
C GLU A 127 9.84 5.62 9.83
N ASN A 128 10.71 5.85 10.81
CA ASN A 128 12.06 6.32 10.55
C ASN A 128 12.88 5.29 9.75
N TYR A 129 12.74 4.02 10.05
CA TYR A 129 13.41 2.94 9.32
C TYR A 129 12.89 2.85 7.89
N ALA A 130 11.57 2.75 7.70
CA ALA A 130 10.94 2.64 6.38
C ALA A 130 11.23 3.88 5.51
N MET A 131 11.20 5.09 6.09
CA MET A 131 11.54 6.33 5.40
C MET A 131 12.99 6.35 4.90
N ASN A 132 13.93 5.87 5.74
CA ASN A 132 15.33 5.79 5.34
C ASN A 132 15.57 4.73 4.26
N LEU A 133 14.89 3.59 4.37
CA LEU A 133 14.96 2.54 3.36
C LEU A 133 14.37 3.03 2.03
N LYS A 134 13.20 3.67 2.04
CA LYS A 134 12.58 4.24 0.83
C LYS A 134 13.50 5.20 0.08
N LYS A 135 14.27 6.02 0.78
CA LYS A 135 15.23 6.94 0.15
C LYS A 135 16.27 6.23 -0.71
N THR A 136 16.57 4.96 -0.44
CA THR A 136 17.47 4.16 -1.25
C THR A 136 16.87 3.74 -2.59
N PHE A 137 15.54 3.86 -2.73
CA PHE A 137 14.76 3.49 -3.93
C PHE A 137 14.08 4.70 -4.59
N THR A 138 14.36 5.94 -4.17
CA THR A 138 13.67 7.14 -4.67
C THR A 138 13.77 7.33 -6.18
N ASP A 139 14.90 6.93 -6.76
CA ASP A 139 15.13 7.01 -8.21
C ASP A 139 14.67 5.75 -8.95
N HIS A 140 14.00 4.82 -8.25
CA HIS A 140 13.72 3.47 -8.74
C HIS A 140 12.23 3.10 -8.68
N TYR A 141 11.33 4.00 -8.24
CA TYR A 141 9.89 3.74 -8.27
C TYR A 141 9.07 5.00 -8.51
N ASP A 142 7.88 4.82 -9.12
CA ASP A 142 6.89 5.86 -9.41
C ASP A 142 5.66 5.71 -8.50
N TRP A 143 5.27 4.46 -8.20
CA TRP A 143 4.12 4.13 -7.37
C TRP A 143 4.48 3.20 -6.22
N TYR A 144 3.99 3.53 -5.03
CA TYR A 144 4.14 2.74 -3.82
C TYR A 144 2.81 2.11 -3.42
N LEU A 145 2.76 0.77 -3.40
CA LEU A 145 1.65 0.04 -2.80
C LEU A 145 1.75 0.14 -1.27
N PHE A 146 1.03 1.10 -0.69
CA PHE A 146 1.00 1.32 0.75
C PHE A 146 0.21 0.24 1.50
N ASN A 147 -0.91 -0.22 0.91
CA ASN A 147 -1.77 -1.23 1.52
C ASN A 147 -2.44 -2.11 0.47
N LEU A 148 -2.49 -3.41 0.76
CA LEU A 148 -3.35 -4.38 0.09
C LEU A 148 -4.01 -5.23 1.17
N SER A 149 -5.30 -5.04 1.37
CA SER A 149 -6.08 -5.77 2.38
C SER A 149 -7.22 -6.54 1.74
N VAL A 150 -7.38 -7.78 2.14
CA VAL A 150 -8.55 -8.63 1.80
C VAL A 150 -9.04 -9.26 3.08
N ARG A 151 -10.33 -9.11 3.39
CA ARG A 151 -10.97 -9.72 4.55
C ARG A 151 -10.65 -11.20 4.65
N LYS A 152 -10.49 -11.71 5.84
CA LYS A 152 -10.08 -13.08 6.10
C LYS A 152 -11.01 -14.11 5.44
N ASP A 153 -12.33 -13.89 5.52
CA ASP A 153 -13.35 -14.75 4.91
C ASP A 153 -13.46 -14.64 3.38
N ALA A 154 -12.82 -13.63 2.80
CA ALA A 154 -12.78 -13.37 1.36
C ALA A 154 -11.41 -13.71 0.71
N GLN A 155 -10.41 -14.13 1.49
CA GLN A 155 -9.13 -14.59 0.98
C GLN A 155 -9.25 -15.89 0.17
N GLY A 156 -8.28 -16.17 -0.71
CA GLY A 156 -8.29 -17.35 -1.56
C GLY A 156 -9.27 -17.29 -2.76
N LYS A 157 -10.03 -16.19 -2.90
CA LYS A 157 -11.05 -16.01 -3.96
C LYS A 157 -10.61 -15.10 -5.11
N GLY A 158 -9.30 -14.85 -5.26
CA GLY A 158 -8.73 -14.04 -6.34
C GLY A 158 -8.85 -12.52 -6.15
N LEU A 159 -9.35 -12.01 -5.01
CA LEU A 159 -9.55 -10.58 -4.80
C LEU A 159 -8.24 -9.79 -4.81
N ALA A 160 -7.14 -10.36 -4.30
CA ALA A 160 -5.83 -9.71 -4.40
C ALA A 160 -5.44 -9.47 -5.86
N SER A 161 -5.64 -10.45 -6.75
CA SER A 161 -5.39 -10.29 -8.19
C SER A 161 -6.31 -9.26 -8.83
N LYS A 162 -7.60 -9.26 -8.47
CA LYS A 162 -8.56 -8.26 -8.96
C LYS A 162 -8.13 -6.84 -8.60
N LEU A 163 -7.58 -6.63 -7.40
CA LEU A 163 -7.11 -5.33 -6.93
C LEU A 163 -5.75 -4.95 -7.52
N MET A 164 -4.83 -5.89 -7.67
CA MET A 164 -3.46 -5.59 -8.12
C MET A 164 -3.37 -5.33 -9.63
N ARG A 165 -3.98 -6.20 -10.45
CA ARG A 165 -3.76 -6.21 -11.91
C ARG A 165 -4.06 -4.87 -12.61
N PRO A 166 -5.16 -4.16 -12.34
CA PRO A 166 -5.45 -2.90 -13.04
C PRO A 166 -4.40 -1.82 -12.80
N MET A 167 -3.91 -1.69 -11.57
CA MET A 167 -2.86 -0.71 -11.27
C MET A 167 -1.50 -1.12 -11.86
N LEU A 168 -1.19 -2.42 -11.82
CA LEU A 168 0.03 -2.93 -12.46
C LEU A 168 -0.01 -2.78 -13.99
N GLN A 169 -1.18 -2.98 -14.62
CA GLN A 169 -1.36 -2.72 -16.05
C GLN A 169 -1.16 -1.23 -16.36
N PHE A 170 -1.71 -0.33 -15.54
CA PHE A 170 -1.46 1.10 -15.65
C PHE A 170 0.03 1.43 -15.56
N CYS A 171 0.74 0.83 -14.60
CA CYS A 171 2.19 1.00 -14.49
C CYS A 171 2.94 0.49 -15.73
N ASP A 172 2.50 -0.62 -16.32
CA ASP A 172 3.10 -1.17 -17.56
C ASP A 172 2.87 -0.25 -18.76
N ASP A 173 1.63 0.23 -18.93
CA ASP A 173 1.23 1.10 -20.04
C ASP A 173 1.96 2.46 -19.99
N GLU A 174 2.15 3.01 -18.79
CA GLU A 174 2.85 4.29 -18.54
C GLU A 174 4.37 4.13 -18.30
N ARG A 175 4.90 2.90 -18.36
CA ARG A 175 6.31 2.56 -18.12
C ARG A 175 6.82 2.98 -16.73
N MET A 176 5.99 2.81 -15.73
CA MET A 176 6.23 3.20 -14.34
C MET A 176 6.68 2.03 -13.48
N VAL A 177 7.61 2.30 -12.58
CA VAL A 177 8.13 1.33 -11.60
C VAL A 177 7.24 1.32 -10.36
N ALA A 178 6.86 0.13 -9.90
CA ALA A 178 6.10 -0.05 -8.67
C ALA A 178 7.00 -0.54 -7.53
N TYR A 179 6.75 -0.05 -6.33
CA TYR A 179 7.43 -0.42 -5.09
C TYR A 179 6.43 -0.89 -4.03
N LEU A 180 6.82 -1.83 -3.21
CA LEU A 180 6.06 -2.23 -2.02
C LEU A 180 6.98 -2.72 -0.89
N GLU A 181 6.40 -2.78 0.29
CA GLU A 181 6.99 -3.36 1.49
C GLU A 181 6.05 -4.39 2.11
N THR A 182 6.61 -5.46 2.68
CA THR A 182 5.85 -6.43 3.47
C THR A 182 6.68 -6.94 4.64
N ASN A 183 6.00 -7.44 5.68
CA ASN A 183 6.64 -8.02 6.86
C ASN A 183 6.22 -9.49 7.08
N LYS A 184 5.64 -10.09 6.06
CA LYS A 184 5.21 -11.49 6.08
C LYS A 184 5.86 -12.23 4.90
N GLU A 185 6.69 -13.22 5.20
CA GLU A 185 7.45 -13.99 4.21
C GLU A 185 6.55 -14.60 3.12
N SER A 186 5.38 -15.14 3.52
CA SER A 186 4.43 -15.70 2.55
C SER A 186 3.94 -14.70 1.50
N ASN A 187 3.98 -13.40 1.79
CA ASN A 187 3.62 -12.36 0.84
C ASN A 187 4.71 -12.14 -0.22
N VAL A 188 5.96 -12.47 0.06
CA VAL A 188 7.06 -12.36 -0.93
C VAL A 188 6.75 -13.24 -2.14
N GLY A 189 6.30 -14.48 -1.92
CA GLY A 189 5.87 -15.38 -3.00
C GLY A 189 4.66 -14.84 -3.79
N LEU A 190 3.68 -14.26 -3.08
CA LEU A 190 2.53 -13.61 -3.70
C LEU A 190 2.96 -12.46 -4.62
N TYR A 191 3.83 -11.56 -4.13
CA TYR A 191 4.26 -10.41 -4.93
C TYR A 191 5.19 -10.78 -6.07
N ARG A 192 6.02 -11.83 -5.92
CA ARG A 192 6.77 -12.41 -7.05
C ARG A 192 5.86 -12.88 -8.17
N HIS A 193 4.70 -13.45 -7.85
CA HIS A 193 3.70 -13.83 -8.87
C HIS A 193 3.17 -12.62 -9.67
N TYR A 194 3.24 -11.42 -9.11
CA TYR A 194 2.90 -10.17 -9.81
C TYR A 194 4.10 -9.49 -10.46
N GLY A 195 5.27 -10.12 -10.49
CA GLY A 195 6.47 -9.61 -11.14
C GLY A 195 7.33 -8.69 -10.27
N PHE A 196 7.13 -8.69 -8.95
CA PHE A 196 8.00 -7.96 -8.03
C PHE A 196 9.26 -8.78 -7.70
N ASP A 197 10.42 -8.12 -7.74
CA ASP A 197 11.69 -8.66 -7.30
C ASP A 197 11.99 -8.23 -5.86
N LEU A 198 12.55 -9.14 -5.06
CA LEU A 198 13.00 -8.84 -3.71
C LEU A 198 14.33 -8.08 -3.76
N MET A 199 14.34 -6.84 -3.31
CA MET A 199 15.52 -5.97 -3.30
C MET A 199 16.24 -5.97 -1.95
N ARG A 200 15.49 -6.08 -0.85
CA ARG A 200 16.03 -6.09 0.51
C ARG A 200 15.23 -7.00 1.41
N GLU A 201 15.96 -7.65 2.29
CA GLU A 201 15.45 -8.42 3.42
C GLU A 201 16.27 -8.03 4.64
N GLU A 202 15.66 -7.33 5.60
CA GLU A 202 16.35 -6.80 6.78
C GLU A 202 15.46 -6.87 8.01
N GLN A 203 16.06 -7.01 9.17
CA GLN A 203 15.33 -6.93 10.43
C GLN A 203 15.09 -5.48 10.82
N ILE A 204 13.82 -5.13 11.14
CA ILE A 204 13.49 -3.80 11.65
C ILE A 204 14.22 -3.57 12.98
N PRO A 205 14.91 -2.42 13.17
CA PRO A 205 15.64 -2.10 14.38
C PRO A 205 14.80 -2.27 15.66
N LYS A 206 15.37 -2.90 16.68
CA LYS A 206 14.71 -3.16 17.98
C LYS A 206 13.45 -4.04 17.90
N SER A 207 13.33 -4.85 16.86
CA SER A 207 12.25 -5.81 16.68
C SER A 207 12.77 -7.18 16.29
N ASN A 208 11.87 -8.18 16.23
CA ASN A 208 12.10 -9.49 15.61
C ASN A 208 11.37 -9.61 14.26
N VAL A 209 10.92 -8.50 13.70
CA VAL A 209 10.15 -8.45 12.45
C VAL A 209 11.12 -8.28 11.29
N ILE A 210 11.01 -9.15 10.30
CA ILE A 210 11.71 -8.98 9.02
C ILE A 210 10.89 -8.08 8.10
N HIS A 211 11.59 -7.22 7.40
CA HIS A 211 11.05 -6.30 6.42
C HIS A 211 11.58 -6.69 5.04
N TYR A 212 10.67 -6.82 4.10
CA TYR A 212 10.94 -7.16 2.71
C TYR A 212 10.57 -5.98 1.83
N ALA A 213 11.54 -5.39 1.14
CA ALA A 213 11.32 -4.33 0.16
C ALA A 213 11.40 -4.92 -1.24
N MET A 214 10.38 -4.65 -2.07
CA MET A 214 10.26 -5.26 -3.39
C MET A 214 9.96 -4.19 -4.46
N VAL A 215 10.54 -4.38 -5.65
CA VAL A 215 10.39 -3.49 -6.80
C VAL A 215 9.87 -4.27 -7.99
N ARG A 216 9.01 -3.68 -8.79
CA ARG A 216 8.55 -4.21 -10.06
C ARG A 216 8.81 -3.20 -11.17
N ASN A 217 9.60 -3.59 -12.13
CA ASN A 217 9.79 -2.85 -13.37
C ASN A 217 8.58 -3.06 -14.30
N PRO A 218 8.21 -2.07 -15.12
CA PRO A 218 7.14 -2.20 -16.10
C PRO A 218 7.46 -3.30 -17.12
N ILE A 219 6.45 -4.10 -17.45
CA ILE A 219 6.55 -5.11 -18.51
C ILE A 219 6.23 -4.41 -19.82
N CYS A 220 7.26 -4.02 -20.57
CA CYS A 220 7.07 -3.49 -21.92
C CYS A 220 6.58 -4.62 -22.82
N LYS A 221 5.37 -4.51 -23.36
CA LYS A 221 4.97 -5.32 -24.52
C LYS A 221 5.84 -4.83 -25.67
N GLU A 222 6.79 -5.66 -26.15
CA GLU A 222 7.45 -5.40 -27.41
C GLU A 222 6.36 -5.17 -28.46
N ALA A 223 6.44 -4.06 -29.20
CA ALA A 223 5.61 -3.86 -30.37
C ALA A 223 5.86 -5.10 -31.26
N GLN A 224 4.84 -5.93 -31.46
CA GLN A 224 4.92 -6.97 -32.48
C GLN A 224 5.27 -6.25 -33.77
N ALA A 225 6.54 -6.36 -34.15
CA ALA A 225 7.00 -5.87 -35.44
C ALA A 225 6.12 -6.58 -36.46
N ASP A 226 5.30 -5.78 -37.14
CA ASP A 226 4.52 -6.19 -38.31
C ASP A 226 5.50 -6.67 -39.38
N SER A 227 5.80 -7.96 -39.33
CA SER A 227 6.56 -8.62 -40.37
C SER A 227 5.62 -8.80 -41.57
N GLY A 228 5.17 -7.67 -42.13
CA GLY A 228 4.56 -7.59 -43.43
C GLY A 228 5.60 -7.97 -44.45
N VAL A 229 5.68 -9.24 -44.76
CA VAL A 229 6.38 -9.76 -45.94
C VAL A 229 5.64 -9.19 -47.14
N PHE A 230 6.24 -8.16 -47.76
CA PHE A 230 5.92 -7.82 -49.13
C PHE A 230 6.55 -8.89 -50.03
N THR A 231 5.75 -9.73 -50.62
CA THR A 231 6.03 -10.52 -51.81
C THR A 231 5.24 -9.96 -52.97
#